data_abe02aafdc8c27d02178283ab4b04dd9
#
_entry.id   abe02aafdc8c27d02178283ab4b04dd9
#
_cell.length_a   1.000
_cell.length_b   1.000
_cell.length_c   1.000
_cell.angle_alpha   90.00
_cell.angle_beta   90.00
_cell.angle_gamma   90.00
#
_symmetry.space_group_name_H-M   'P 1'
#
loop_
_entity.id
_entity.type
_entity.pdbx_description
1 polymer ?
#
loop_
_entity_poly.entity_id
_entity_poly.type
_entity_poly.pdbx_seq_one_letter_code
_entity_poly.pdbx_strand_id
1 'polypeptide(L)'
;MTDPELIEGILRRDRNAFQYLVNRYQKQVVKTALYFVGNMEDAEDLSQEIFLDIIHSMRSFQKSSSLSTWIYRITVNRSLNMVKKQKRKGVMVRIESLFRHPEEQKTGKEWEPYVIPSDYEHNEKRELLHAAISRLPENQRIAFVLSKFDDQSYKQIADIMKIGLPAVESLIYRARLNLQKHLIHQFSEYKKT
;
A
#
# COMPACT_ATOMS: atom_id res chain seq x y z
N MET A 1 15.30 -21.33 -7.93
CA MET A 1 13.96 -21.75 -8.35
C MET A 1 13.42 -20.72 -9.34
N THR A 2 13.06 -21.14 -10.53
CA THR A 2 12.44 -20.31 -11.57
C THR A 2 10.95 -20.08 -11.25
N ASP A 3 10.31 -19.08 -11.89
CA ASP A 3 8.88 -18.82 -11.64
C ASP A 3 7.98 -20.05 -11.96
N PRO A 4 8.18 -20.80 -13.06
CA PRO A 4 7.43 -22.03 -13.32
C PRO A 4 7.61 -23.12 -12.23
N GLU A 5 8.84 -23.36 -11.79
CA GLU A 5 9.13 -24.32 -10.71
C GLU A 5 8.47 -23.90 -9.39
N LEU A 6 8.52 -22.61 -9.07
CA LEU A 6 7.90 -22.04 -7.89
C LEU A 6 6.37 -22.22 -7.91
N ILE A 7 5.74 -21.89 -9.04
CA ILE A 7 4.29 -22.06 -9.21
C ILE A 7 3.89 -23.53 -9.05
N GLU A 8 4.61 -24.44 -9.70
CA GLU A 8 4.33 -25.87 -9.62
C GLU A 8 4.52 -26.39 -8.18
N GLY A 9 5.60 -26.00 -7.49
CA GLY A 9 5.84 -26.36 -6.10
C GLY A 9 4.70 -25.88 -5.17
N ILE A 10 4.24 -24.64 -5.34
CA ILE A 10 3.11 -24.11 -4.56
C ILE A 10 1.83 -24.91 -4.82
N LEU A 11 1.54 -25.24 -6.09
CA LEU A 11 0.36 -26.04 -6.44
C LEU A 11 0.41 -27.45 -5.86
N ARG A 12 1.61 -28.02 -5.70
CA ARG A 12 1.85 -29.32 -5.01
C ARG A 12 1.92 -29.21 -3.50
N ARG A 13 1.75 -27.99 -2.93
CA ARG A 13 1.88 -27.72 -1.48
C ARG A 13 3.27 -28.01 -0.93
N ASP A 14 4.32 -27.82 -1.74
CA ASP A 14 5.70 -27.99 -1.29
C ASP A 14 6.12 -26.87 -0.33
N ARG A 15 6.54 -27.24 0.86
CA ARG A 15 6.97 -26.31 1.91
C ARG A 15 8.17 -25.46 1.47
N ASN A 16 9.10 -26.03 0.72
CA ASN A 16 10.29 -25.31 0.24
C ASN A 16 9.89 -24.22 -0.78
N ALA A 17 8.91 -24.49 -1.65
CA ALA A 17 8.37 -23.50 -2.57
C ALA A 17 7.68 -22.35 -1.83
N PHE A 18 6.93 -22.63 -0.76
CA PHE A 18 6.35 -21.57 0.09
C PHE A 18 7.43 -20.73 0.74
N GLN A 19 8.43 -21.34 1.35
CA GLN A 19 9.52 -20.61 1.98
C GLN A 19 10.26 -19.74 0.96
N TYR A 20 10.51 -20.26 -0.23
CA TYR A 20 11.15 -19.51 -1.31
C TYR A 20 10.30 -18.33 -1.79
N LEU A 21 8.98 -18.51 -1.92
CA LEU A 21 8.04 -17.42 -2.27
C LEU A 21 8.11 -16.30 -1.25
N VAL A 22 7.98 -16.64 0.03
CA VAL A 22 8.03 -15.65 1.12
C VAL A 22 9.38 -14.93 1.13
N ASN A 23 10.48 -15.64 1.14
CA ASN A 23 11.82 -15.06 1.17
C ASN A 23 12.07 -14.10 -0.01
N ARG A 24 11.55 -14.45 -1.20
CA ARG A 24 11.74 -13.66 -2.41
C ARG A 24 10.90 -12.38 -2.43
N TYR A 25 9.68 -12.43 -1.91
CA TYR A 25 8.70 -11.34 -2.10
C TYR A 25 8.30 -10.61 -0.80
N GLN A 26 8.65 -11.12 0.40
CA GLN A 26 8.21 -10.53 1.67
C GLN A 26 8.56 -9.05 1.79
N LYS A 27 9.84 -8.71 1.53
CA LYS A 27 10.30 -7.31 1.63
C LYS A 27 9.51 -6.37 0.72
N GLN A 28 9.22 -6.82 -0.50
CA GLN A 28 8.42 -6.09 -1.48
C GLN A 28 6.99 -5.93 -1.01
N VAL A 29 6.33 -7.01 -0.60
CA VAL A 29 4.92 -7.02 -0.16
C VAL A 29 4.73 -6.11 1.04
N VAL A 30 5.56 -6.26 2.10
CA VAL A 30 5.50 -5.41 3.30
C VAL A 30 5.73 -3.95 2.95
N LYS A 31 6.77 -3.64 2.17
CA LYS A 31 7.09 -2.27 1.75
C LYS A 31 5.93 -1.63 1.00
N THR A 32 5.38 -2.32 0.00
CA THR A 32 4.24 -1.81 -0.77
C THR A 32 3.01 -1.62 0.14
N ALA A 33 2.68 -2.61 0.97
CA ALA A 33 1.57 -2.51 1.91
C ALA A 33 1.73 -1.31 2.84
N LEU A 34 2.91 -1.10 3.41
CA LEU A 34 3.23 0.01 4.32
C LEU A 34 2.89 1.39 3.73
N TYR A 35 3.17 1.62 2.45
CA TYR A 35 2.84 2.89 1.79
C TYR A 35 1.33 3.14 1.67
N PHE A 36 0.50 2.11 1.78
CA PHE A 36 -0.96 2.25 1.74
C PHE A 36 -1.57 2.32 3.13
N VAL A 37 -1.15 1.44 4.06
CA VAL A 37 -1.76 1.32 5.39
C VAL A 37 -1.17 2.28 6.42
N GLY A 38 0.11 2.67 6.27
CA GLY A 38 0.73 3.75 7.02
C GLY A 38 1.47 3.35 8.29
N ASN A 39 1.34 2.13 8.77
CA ASN A 39 2.08 1.63 9.92
C ASN A 39 2.59 0.21 9.67
N MET A 40 3.64 -0.18 10.40
CA MET A 40 4.35 -1.44 10.14
C MET A 40 3.58 -2.65 10.64
N GLU A 41 2.93 -2.54 11.78
CA GLU A 41 2.13 -3.63 12.37
C GLU A 41 1.03 -4.06 11.39
N ASP A 42 0.20 -3.11 10.92
CA ASP A 42 -0.83 -3.40 9.90
C ASP A 42 -0.22 -3.90 8.58
N ALA A 43 0.97 -3.42 8.18
CA ALA A 43 1.63 -3.87 6.95
C ALA A 43 2.15 -5.30 7.05
N GLU A 44 2.70 -5.70 8.18
CA GLU A 44 3.16 -7.06 8.45
C GLU A 44 1.99 -8.03 8.54
N ASP A 45 0.94 -7.69 9.29
CA ASP A 45 -0.28 -8.50 9.38
C ASP A 45 -0.93 -8.67 8.01
N LEU A 46 -1.07 -7.57 7.27
CA LEU A 46 -1.61 -7.62 5.92
C LEU A 46 -0.74 -8.44 4.98
N SER A 47 0.59 -8.43 5.15
CA SER A 47 1.49 -9.23 4.32
C SER A 47 1.25 -10.73 4.49
N GLN A 48 0.94 -11.19 5.69
CA GLN A 48 0.58 -12.59 5.96
C GLN A 48 -0.70 -12.97 5.22
N GLU A 49 -1.75 -12.13 5.30
CA GLU A 49 -3.00 -12.34 4.55
C GLU A 49 -2.74 -12.37 3.04
N ILE A 50 -1.89 -11.47 2.52
CA ILE A 50 -1.52 -11.41 1.11
C ILE A 50 -0.84 -12.70 0.66
N PHE A 51 0.10 -13.26 1.45
CA PHE A 51 0.74 -14.53 1.10
C PHE A 51 -0.25 -15.69 1.10
N LEU A 52 -1.19 -15.74 2.03
CA LEU A 52 -2.26 -16.72 2.01
C LEU A 52 -3.12 -16.61 0.74
N ASP A 53 -3.47 -15.37 0.34
CA ASP A 53 -4.20 -15.16 -0.91
C ASP A 53 -3.42 -15.57 -2.15
N ILE A 54 -2.12 -15.26 -2.21
CA ILE A 54 -1.25 -15.69 -3.30
C ILE A 54 -1.28 -17.21 -3.42
N ILE A 55 -1.14 -17.93 -2.30
CA ILE A 55 -1.14 -19.38 -2.27
C ILE A 55 -2.49 -19.94 -2.72
N HIS A 56 -3.60 -19.42 -2.17
CA HIS A 56 -4.95 -19.90 -2.49
C HIS A 56 -5.34 -19.62 -3.94
N SER A 57 -4.92 -18.45 -4.47
CA SER A 57 -5.26 -18.03 -5.83
C SER A 57 -4.23 -18.45 -6.89
N MET A 58 -3.16 -19.18 -6.52
CA MET A 58 -2.12 -19.60 -7.46
C MET A 58 -2.67 -20.43 -8.65
N ARG A 59 -3.71 -21.24 -8.41
CA ARG A 59 -4.39 -22.02 -9.47
C ARG A 59 -5.04 -21.12 -10.53
N SER A 60 -5.44 -19.91 -10.18
CA SER A 60 -6.06 -18.95 -11.09
C SER A 60 -5.05 -18.07 -11.84
N PHE A 61 -3.77 -18.24 -11.57
CA PHE A 61 -2.72 -17.48 -12.26
C PHE A 61 -2.58 -17.93 -13.72
N GLN A 62 -3.10 -17.12 -14.64
CA GLN A 62 -3.18 -17.45 -16.08
C GLN A 62 -1.89 -17.19 -16.87
N LYS A 63 -0.77 -16.82 -16.21
CA LYS A 63 0.51 -16.46 -16.85
C LYS A 63 0.41 -15.33 -17.91
N SER A 64 -0.67 -14.55 -17.88
CA SER A 64 -0.87 -13.38 -18.76
C SER A 64 0.01 -12.17 -18.38
N SER A 65 0.73 -12.27 -17.29
CA SER A 65 1.72 -11.30 -16.79
C SER A 65 2.80 -12.04 -16.01
N SER A 66 3.89 -11.35 -15.62
CA SER A 66 4.88 -11.96 -14.72
C SER A 66 4.27 -12.28 -13.36
N LEU A 67 4.87 -13.25 -12.65
CA LEU A 67 4.47 -13.60 -11.29
C LEU A 67 4.57 -12.36 -10.37
N SER A 68 5.63 -11.59 -10.50
CA SER A 68 5.83 -10.35 -9.75
C SER A 68 4.70 -9.34 -9.99
N THR A 69 4.32 -9.08 -11.25
CA THR A 69 3.18 -8.19 -11.59
C THR A 69 1.88 -8.66 -10.94
N TRP A 70 1.64 -9.97 -10.92
CA TRP A 70 0.44 -10.55 -10.33
C TRP A 70 0.44 -10.40 -8.80
N ILE A 71 1.58 -10.61 -8.14
CA ILE A 71 1.77 -10.39 -6.70
C ILE A 71 1.52 -8.92 -6.35
N TYR A 72 2.06 -7.95 -7.14
CA TYR A 72 1.78 -6.52 -6.94
C TYR A 72 0.29 -6.20 -7.02
N ARG A 73 -0.44 -6.79 -7.97
CA ARG A 73 -1.91 -6.59 -8.06
C ARG A 73 -2.63 -7.05 -6.79
N ILE A 74 -2.28 -8.22 -6.26
CA ILE A 74 -2.87 -8.73 -5.01
C ILE A 74 -2.52 -7.77 -3.87
N THR A 75 -1.25 -7.40 -3.72
CA THR A 75 -0.78 -6.50 -2.66
C THR A 75 -1.50 -5.16 -2.68
N VAL A 76 -1.54 -4.48 -3.83
CA VAL A 76 -2.22 -3.19 -3.98
C VAL A 76 -3.72 -3.31 -3.66
N ASN A 77 -4.40 -4.31 -4.23
CA ASN A 77 -5.83 -4.49 -4.02
C ASN A 77 -6.17 -4.77 -2.55
N ARG A 78 -5.40 -5.62 -1.88
CA ARG A 78 -5.60 -5.91 -0.45
C ARG A 78 -5.34 -4.69 0.42
N SER A 79 -4.25 -3.95 0.16
CA SER A 79 -3.93 -2.73 0.88
C SER A 79 -5.04 -1.67 0.74
N LEU A 80 -5.56 -1.47 -0.46
CA LEU A 80 -6.67 -0.55 -0.69
C LEU A 80 -7.96 -0.99 0.02
N ASN A 81 -8.27 -2.28 -0.01
CA ASN A 81 -9.46 -2.81 0.68
C ASN A 81 -9.34 -2.62 2.20
N MET A 82 -8.16 -2.83 2.78
CA MET A 82 -7.91 -2.57 4.20
C MET A 82 -8.12 -1.09 4.54
N VAL A 83 -7.53 -0.18 3.78
CA VAL A 83 -7.72 1.27 3.96
C VAL A 83 -9.18 1.69 3.84
N LYS A 84 -9.92 1.14 2.85
CA LYS A 84 -11.37 1.40 2.71
C LYS A 84 -12.16 0.90 3.91
N LYS A 85 -11.82 -0.29 4.44
CA LYS A 85 -12.47 -0.87 5.63
C LYS A 85 -12.20 -0.04 6.88
N GLN A 86 -10.96 0.41 7.08
CA GLN A 86 -10.59 1.29 8.20
C GLN A 86 -11.33 2.63 8.14
N LYS A 87 -11.39 3.28 6.96
CA LYS A 87 -12.15 4.54 6.79
C LYS A 87 -13.64 4.36 7.09
N ARG A 88 -14.26 3.26 6.65
CA ARG A 88 -15.67 2.96 6.97
C ARG A 88 -15.89 2.76 8.46
N LYS A 89 -14.99 2.02 9.14
CA LYS A 89 -15.07 1.85 10.61
C LYS A 89 -14.92 3.19 11.33
N GLY A 90 -13.98 4.04 10.95
CA GLY A 90 -13.80 5.38 11.53
C GLY A 90 -15.02 6.28 11.34
N VAL A 91 -15.69 6.24 10.18
CA VAL A 91 -16.96 6.97 9.93
C VAL A 91 -18.08 6.42 10.80
N MET A 92 -18.19 5.08 10.94
CA MET A 92 -19.24 4.44 11.74
C MET A 92 -19.09 4.77 13.22
N VAL A 93 -17.87 4.71 13.77
CA VAL A 93 -17.56 5.13 15.14
C VAL A 93 -17.90 6.61 15.34
N ARG A 94 -17.63 7.48 14.36
CA ARG A 94 -17.94 8.91 14.43
C ARG A 94 -19.44 9.18 14.37
N ILE A 95 -20.23 8.38 13.65
CA ILE A 95 -21.70 8.47 13.62
C ILE A 95 -22.26 7.97 14.95
N GLU A 96 -21.81 6.83 15.47
CA GLU A 96 -22.21 6.31 16.78
C GLU A 96 -21.89 7.28 17.91
N SER A 97 -20.75 8.03 17.82
CA SER A 97 -20.35 9.02 18.81
C SER A 97 -21.26 10.26 18.79
N LEU A 98 -21.91 10.58 17.67
CA LEU A 98 -22.88 11.69 17.60
C LEU A 98 -24.20 11.36 18.32
N PHE A 99 -24.48 10.07 18.55
CA PHE A 99 -25.69 9.58 19.24
C PHE A 99 -25.45 9.13 20.69
N ARG A 100 -24.19 9.17 21.18
CA ARG A 100 -23.86 8.90 22.60
C ARG A 100 -23.48 10.19 23.32
N HIS A 101 -23.95 10.30 24.58
CA HIS A 101 -23.58 11.38 25.50
C HIS A 101 -22.06 11.45 25.72
N PRO A 102 -21.50 12.68 26.01
CA PRO A 102 -20.06 12.93 26.02
C PRO A 102 -19.39 12.49 27.32
N GLU A 103 -19.36 11.21 27.62
CA GLU A 103 -18.43 10.66 28.61
C GLU A 103 -17.83 9.37 28.05
N GLU A 104 -16.50 9.34 28.04
CA GLU A 104 -15.61 8.26 27.58
C GLU A 104 -15.43 8.14 26.06
N GLN A 105 -14.58 9.03 25.52
CA GLN A 105 -13.94 8.77 24.21
C GLN A 105 -12.49 9.19 24.20
N LYS A 106 -11.64 8.25 24.55
CA LYS A 106 -10.26 8.16 24.03
C LYS A 106 -10.05 6.79 23.47
N THR A 107 -10.48 6.54 22.24
CA THR A 107 -9.99 5.44 21.39
C THR A 107 -10.25 5.75 19.92
N GLY A 108 -9.82 6.91 19.44
CA GLY A 108 -9.37 7.02 18.08
C GLY A 108 -7.93 6.54 18.10
N LYS A 109 -7.58 5.43 17.49
CA LYS A 109 -6.21 5.20 17.11
C LYS A 109 -5.88 6.36 16.16
N GLU A 110 -5.27 7.40 16.71
CA GLU A 110 -4.55 8.37 15.92
C GLU A 110 -3.59 7.57 15.08
N TRP A 111 -3.60 7.84 13.80
CA TRP A 111 -2.72 7.23 12.83
C TRP A 111 -1.29 7.52 13.26
N GLU A 112 -0.63 6.55 13.91
CA GLU A 112 0.77 6.64 14.25
C GLU A 112 1.59 6.30 13.00
N PRO A 113 2.35 7.27 12.48
CA PRO A 113 3.21 7.02 11.33
C PRO A 113 4.33 6.07 11.75
N TYR A 114 4.59 5.07 10.93
CA TYR A 114 5.72 4.17 11.12
C TYR A 114 7.04 4.93 11.10
N VAL A 115 7.71 4.92 12.24
CA VAL A 115 9.04 5.47 12.42
C VAL A 115 10.08 4.42 12.03
N ILE A 116 10.72 4.58 10.87
CA ILE A 116 11.99 3.90 10.63
C ILE A 116 13.04 4.61 11.50
N PRO A 117 13.80 3.89 12.36
CA PRO A 117 14.73 4.53 13.28
C PRO A 117 15.88 5.20 12.51
N SER A 118 15.83 6.48 12.29
CA SER A 118 16.97 7.40 12.12
C SER A 118 16.49 8.86 12.05
N ASP A 119 16.99 9.68 12.95
CA ASP A 119 16.95 11.13 13.03
C ASP A 119 15.57 11.83 13.04
N TYR A 120 15.26 12.53 14.13
CA TYR A 120 14.00 13.24 14.40
C TYR A 120 13.55 14.16 13.25
N GLU A 121 14.45 14.88 12.60
CA GLU A 121 14.11 15.74 11.45
C GLU A 121 13.66 14.96 10.20
N HIS A 122 14.12 13.71 10.02
CA HIS A 122 13.69 12.87 8.90
C HIS A 122 12.30 12.27 9.13
N ASN A 123 11.87 12.10 10.38
CA ASN A 123 10.56 11.54 10.70
C ASN A 123 9.42 12.50 10.35
N GLU A 124 9.50 13.77 10.75
CA GLU A 124 8.46 14.76 10.44
C GLU A 124 8.26 14.92 8.93
N LYS A 125 9.35 15.00 8.17
CA LYS A 125 9.27 15.11 6.70
C LYS A 125 8.63 13.86 6.05
N ARG A 126 8.89 12.69 6.61
CA ARG A 126 8.27 11.42 6.15
C ARG A 126 6.78 11.38 6.47
N GLU A 127 6.39 11.79 7.67
CA GLU A 127 5.00 11.89 8.09
C GLU A 127 4.22 12.84 7.19
N LEU A 128 4.75 14.02 6.94
CA LEU A 128 4.17 15.00 6.03
C LEU A 128 4.01 14.44 4.62
N LEU A 129 5.04 13.76 4.10
CA LEU A 129 4.98 13.13 2.78
C LEU A 129 3.94 12.01 2.74
N HIS A 130 3.88 11.16 3.77
CA HIS A 130 2.91 10.08 3.84
C HIS A 130 1.48 10.61 3.95
N ALA A 131 1.26 11.63 4.77
CA ALA A 131 -0.03 12.31 4.87
C ALA A 131 -0.44 12.93 3.53
N ALA A 132 0.49 13.54 2.79
CA ALA A 132 0.22 14.07 1.46
C ALA A 132 -0.12 12.96 0.45
N ILE A 133 0.60 11.83 0.48
CA ILE A 133 0.34 10.65 -0.38
C ILE A 133 -1.04 10.05 -0.08
N SER A 134 -1.43 9.96 1.20
CA SER A 134 -2.73 9.39 1.61
C SER A 134 -3.93 10.22 1.14
N ARG A 135 -3.72 11.51 0.85
CA ARG A 135 -4.75 12.44 0.30
C ARG A 135 -4.89 12.33 -1.22
N LEU A 136 -3.96 11.68 -1.92
CA LEU A 136 -4.09 11.48 -3.35
C LEU A 136 -5.32 10.63 -3.70
N PRO A 137 -6.01 10.92 -4.82
CA PRO A 137 -6.97 10.00 -5.41
C PRO A 137 -6.36 8.61 -5.62
N GLU A 138 -7.14 7.55 -5.41
CA GLU A 138 -6.68 6.16 -5.36
C GLU A 138 -5.74 5.78 -6.51
N ASN A 139 -6.15 6.02 -7.76
CA ASN A 139 -5.33 5.66 -8.92
C ASN A 139 -4.03 6.47 -9.02
N GLN A 140 -4.04 7.74 -8.60
CA GLN A 140 -2.83 8.56 -8.56
C GLN A 140 -1.86 8.05 -7.48
N ARG A 141 -2.39 7.68 -6.32
CA ARG A 141 -1.60 7.11 -5.23
C ARG A 141 -0.95 5.79 -5.66
N ILE A 142 -1.71 4.88 -6.27
CA ILE A 142 -1.18 3.60 -6.77
C ILE A 142 -0.02 3.85 -7.75
N ALA A 143 -0.27 4.62 -8.81
CA ALA A 143 0.73 4.88 -9.83
C ALA A 143 1.99 5.55 -9.25
N PHE A 144 1.80 6.50 -8.33
CA PHE A 144 2.90 7.22 -7.70
C PHE A 144 3.74 6.30 -6.77
N VAL A 145 3.09 5.50 -5.90
CA VAL A 145 3.76 4.57 -5.00
C VAL A 145 4.58 3.55 -5.79
N LEU A 146 3.97 2.90 -6.76
CA LEU A 146 4.66 1.90 -7.60
C LEU A 146 5.84 2.51 -8.36
N SER A 147 5.72 3.75 -8.86
CA SER A 147 6.79 4.41 -9.60
C SER A 147 7.94 4.90 -8.72
N LYS A 148 7.65 5.43 -7.52
CA LYS A 148 8.63 6.16 -6.72
C LYS A 148 9.24 5.34 -5.59
N PHE A 149 8.51 4.38 -5.09
CA PHE A 149 8.95 3.58 -3.94
C PHE A 149 9.24 2.12 -4.31
N ASP A 150 8.60 1.59 -5.34
CA ASP A 150 8.80 0.21 -5.79
C ASP A 150 9.57 0.12 -7.11
N ASP A 151 10.08 1.26 -7.62
CA ASP A 151 10.92 1.37 -8.81
C ASP A 151 10.34 0.68 -10.07
N GLN A 152 8.98 0.59 -10.12
CA GLN A 152 8.31 -0.01 -11.26
C GLN A 152 8.35 0.92 -12.47
N SER A 153 8.73 0.38 -13.64
CA SER A 153 8.62 1.09 -14.92
C SER A 153 7.15 1.40 -15.24
N TYR A 154 6.90 2.43 -16.01
CA TYR A 154 5.54 2.81 -16.43
C TYR A 154 4.80 1.68 -17.15
N LYS A 155 5.54 0.84 -17.89
CA LYS A 155 4.98 -0.35 -18.53
C LYS A 155 4.52 -1.38 -17.50
N GLN A 156 5.34 -1.64 -16.48
CA GLN A 156 4.95 -2.55 -15.39
C GLN A 156 3.75 -2.00 -14.59
N ILE A 157 3.72 -0.67 -14.35
CA ILE A 157 2.58 -0.02 -13.68
C ILE A 157 1.32 -0.15 -14.55
N ALA A 158 1.42 0.04 -15.85
CA ALA A 158 0.31 -0.17 -16.80
C ALA A 158 -0.23 -1.60 -16.71
N ASP A 159 0.68 -2.59 -16.68
CA ASP A 159 0.34 -4.00 -16.51
C ASP A 159 -0.29 -4.27 -15.13
N ILE A 160 0.26 -3.72 -14.03
CA ILE A 160 -0.28 -3.89 -12.66
C ILE A 160 -1.69 -3.30 -12.56
N MET A 161 -1.88 -2.09 -13.08
CA MET A 161 -3.17 -1.36 -12.98
C MET A 161 -4.17 -1.75 -14.06
N LYS A 162 -3.77 -2.52 -15.08
CA LYS A 162 -4.56 -2.87 -16.27
C LYS A 162 -5.09 -1.64 -17.03
N ILE A 163 -4.22 -0.66 -17.23
CA ILE A 163 -4.51 0.59 -17.97
C ILE A 163 -3.44 0.83 -19.03
N GLY A 164 -3.70 1.74 -19.97
CA GLY A 164 -2.73 2.11 -21.00
C GLY A 164 -1.57 2.95 -20.45
N LEU A 165 -0.42 2.89 -21.11
CA LEU A 165 0.78 3.67 -20.75
C LEU A 165 0.51 5.18 -20.66
N PRO A 166 -0.21 5.84 -21.59
CA PRO A 166 -0.53 7.26 -21.47
C PRO A 166 -1.36 7.60 -20.24
N ALA A 167 -2.21 6.67 -19.78
CA ALA A 167 -2.97 6.85 -18.55
C ALA A 167 -2.07 6.84 -17.32
N VAL A 168 -1.06 5.96 -17.27
CA VAL A 168 -0.05 5.93 -16.20
C VAL A 168 0.71 7.25 -16.14
N GLU A 169 1.20 7.75 -17.27
CA GLU A 169 1.91 9.04 -17.36
C GLU A 169 1.05 10.19 -16.83
N SER A 170 -0.21 10.24 -17.25
CA SER A 170 -1.18 11.23 -16.78
C SER A 170 -1.44 11.14 -15.27
N LEU A 171 -1.56 9.92 -14.72
CA LEU A 171 -1.78 9.69 -13.29
C LEU A 171 -0.57 10.15 -12.47
N ILE A 172 0.65 9.81 -12.89
CA ILE A 172 1.88 10.19 -12.20
C ILE A 172 2.08 11.71 -12.25
N TYR A 173 1.82 12.33 -13.40
CA TYR A 173 1.88 13.78 -13.56
C TYR A 173 0.91 14.50 -12.59
N ARG A 174 -0.36 14.09 -12.59
CA ARG A 174 -1.38 14.65 -11.68
C ARG A 174 -1.04 14.38 -10.21
N ALA A 175 -0.52 13.20 -9.89
CA ALA A 175 -0.08 12.88 -8.53
C ALA A 175 1.00 13.86 -8.04
N ARG A 176 2.00 14.17 -8.88
CA ARG A 176 3.06 15.13 -8.55
C ARG A 176 2.49 16.53 -8.30
N LEU A 177 1.58 17.00 -9.16
CA LEU A 177 0.94 18.31 -8.98
C LEU A 177 0.12 18.38 -7.68
N ASN A 178 -0.64 17.34 -7.38
CA ASN A 178 -1.45 17.29 -6.17
C ASN A 178 -0.56 17.18 -4.92
N LEU A 179 0.50 16.38 -4.95
CA LEU A 179 1.47 16.32 -3.85
C LEU A 179 2.13 17.67 -3.61
N GLN A 180 2.56 18.36 -4.66
CA GLN A 180 3.14 19.70 -4.54
C GLN A 180 2.18 20.67 -3.85
N LYS A 181 0.89 20.68 -4.24
CA LYS A 181 -0.13 21.51 -3.59
C LYS A 181 -0.32 21.16 -2.12
N HIS A 182 -0.41 19.87 -1.79
CA HIS A 182 -0.59 19.41 -0.41
C HIS A 182 0.62 19.75 0.47
N LEU A 183 1.84 19.55 -0.04
CA LEU A 183 3.06 19.85 0.70
C LEU A 183 3.24 21.36 0.92
N ILE A 184 3.01 22.21 -0.09
CA ILE A 184 3.07 23.67 0.05
C ILE A 184 2.10 24.15 1.13
N HIS A 185 0.88 23.66 1.13
CA HIS A 185 -0.14 24.02 2.13
C HIS A 185 0.33 23.62 3.54
N GLN A 186 0.80 22.39 3.72
CA GLN A 186 1.29 21.90 5.03
C GLN A 186 2.51 22.69 5.51
N PHE A 187 3.49 22.97 4.64
CA PHE A 187 4.66 23.80 5.02
C PHE A 187 4.29 25.25 5.35
N SER A 188 3.23 25.80 4.74
CA SER A 188 2.77 27.16 5.06
C SER A 188 2.04 27.22 6.41
N GLU A 189 1.37 26.15 6.82
CA GLU A 189 0.75 26.05 8.15
C GLU A 189 1.81 25.84 9.24
N TYR A 190 2.81 24.98 8.98
CA TYR A 190 3.90 24.69 9.92
C TYR A 190 4.77 25.92 10.25
N LYS A 191 4.95 26.86 9.30
CA LYS A 191 5.69 28.11 9.56
C LYS A 191 4.89 29.16 10.34
N LYS A 192 3.61 28.94 10.61
CA LYS A 192 2.76 29.86 11.36
C LYS A 192 2.60 29.47 12.85
N THR A 193 3.11 28.29 13.22
CA THR A 193 3.15 27.78 14.59
C THR A 193 4.53 27.96 15.18
#